data_e69b5680102b0352b4381b38475bb6c3
#
_entry.id   e69b5680102b0352b4381b38475bb6c3
#
_cell.length_a   1.000
_cell.length_b   1.000
_cell.length_c   1.000
_cell.angle_alpha   90.00
_cell.angle_beta   90.00
_cell.angle_gamma   90.00
#
_symmetry.space_group_name_H-M   'P 1'
#
loop_
_entity.id
_entity.type
_entity.pdbx_description
1 polymer ?
#
loop_
_entity_poly.entity_id
_entity_poly.type
_entity_poly.pdbx_seq_one_letter_code
_entity_poly.pdbx_strand_id
1 'polypeptide(L)'
;MGCSPTTIGNELRRGTPPRKSSKGRAPGYSAKHGEAIYRSNRLRSRKPHKLLSCGAFVSWVAAQVREHKWSLDACTGYAKRHSLFPGHEMVCTHTLYNEAWAANLPIGIMELPEAVKRKHTQSAKPRGNKKNFGKSIDLRPEIASQRTEEGHWEGDTVVGKRAGKDAVVFSLLEKKTENYMAFLIPGKTSEAVMAAMQMLKEEYGNRFAQVFKTITVDNGAEFADFAQCESWGTEVFFAHPYTSWERPQNERHNGLFRAFVPKGASMQNYSAEYILSAADELNARPRKKLGYATPEELFDSFLDRVYAVDSKPS
;
A
#
# COMPACT_ATOMS: atom_id res chain seq x y z
N MET A 1 20.10 -47.27 24.03
CA MET A 1 19.04 -46.49 23.36
C MET A 1 18.11 -45.91 24.42
N GLY A 2 18.00 -44.62 24.56
CA GLY A 2 17.22 -43.94 25.60
C GLY A 2 15.71 -43.78 25.29
N CYS A 3 15.04 -44.85 24.86
CA CYS A 3 13.60 -44.84 24.62
C CYS A 3 12.80 -45.26 25.85
N SER A 4 11.70 -44.57 26.13
CA SER A 4 10.82 -44.92 27.26
C SER A 4 10.13 -46.28 27.00
N PRO A 5 9.79 -47.06 28.06
CA PRO A 5 9.05 -48.33 27.93
C PRO A 5 7.73 -48.17 27.14
N THR A 6 7.05 -47.02 27.30
CA THR A 6 5.82 -46.70 26.58
C THR A 6 6.07 -46.54 25.06
N THR A 7 7.17 -45.96 24.66
CA THR A 7 7.53 -45.81 23.24
C THR A 7 7.74 -47.17 22.58
N ILE A 8 8.47 -48.08 23.29
CA ILE A 8 8.73 -49.47 22.83
C ILE A 8 7.39 -50.26 22.77
N GLY A 9 6.53 -50.16 23.80
CA GLY A 9 5.23 -50.79 23.83
C GLY A 9 4.32 -50.35 22.71
N ASN A 10 4.31 -49.05 22.40
CA ASN A 10 3.56 -48.49 21.27
C ASN A 10 4.10 -48.98 19.92
N GLU A 11 5.41 -49.10 19.78
CA GLU A 11 6.02 -49.62 18.54
C GLU A 11 5.69 -51.12 18.33
N LEU A 12 5.81 -51.92 19.36
CA LEU A 12 5.44 -53.35 19.32
C LEU A 12 3.97 -53.53 18.96
N ARG A 13 3.10 -52.73 19.52
CA ARG A 13 1.66 -52.78 19.25
C ARG A 13 1.36 -52.39 17.78
N ARG A 14 2.00 -51.38 17.26
CA ARG A 14 1.87 -50.97 15.87
C ARG A 14 2.42 -51.96 14.88
N GLY A 15 3.60 -52.56 15.21
CA GLY A 15 4.31 -53.49 14.35
C GLY A 15 3.78 -54.91 14.37
N THR A 16 2.86 -55.24 15.29
CA THR A 16 2.23 -56.55 15.35
C THR A 16 0.85 -56.51 14.71
N PRO A 17 0.63 -57.12 13.53
CA PRO A 17 -0.68 -57.17 12.89
C PRO A 17 -1.72 -57.87 13.75
N PRO A 18 -3.03 -57.49 13.63
CA PRO A 18 -4.10 -58.18 14.35
C PRO A 18 -4.19 -59.63 13.89
N ARG A 19 -4.54 -60.53 14.84
CA ARG A 19 -4.72 -61.97 14.57
C ARG A 19 -5.91 -62.18 13.61
N LYS A 20 -5.67 -62.84 12.49
CA LYS A 20 -6.71 -63.07 11.45
C LYS A 20 -7.73 -64.18 11.82
N SER A 21 -7.36 -65.07 12.71
CA SER A 21 -8.25 -66.13 13.18
C SER A 21 -7.84 -66.63 14.59
N SER A 22 -8.80 -67.20 15.34
CA SER A 22 -8.54 -67.74 16.64
C SER A 22 -7.66 -69.02 16.66
N LYS A 23 -7.57 -69.72 15.52
CA LYS A 23 -6.80 -71.00 15.40
C LYS A 23 -5.42 -70.87 14.75
N GLY A 24 -4.93 -69.72 14.40
CA GLY A 24 -3.64 -69.51 13.78
C GLY A 24 -2.52 -69.08 14.75
N ARG A 25 -1.25 -69.26 14.38
CA ARG A 25 -0.11 -68.70 15.11
C ARG A 25 -0.25 -67.20 15.20
N ALA A 26 0.03 -66.62 16.37
CA ALA A 26 0.04 -65.15 16.53
C ALA A 26 1.10 -64.51 15.59
N PRO A 27 0.73 -63.47 14.87
CA PRO A 27 1.68 -62.81 13.99
C PRO A 27 2.79 -62.16 14.79
N GLY A 28 4.03 -62.29 14.29
CA GLY A 28 5.20 -61.67 14.89
C GLY A 28 5.27 -60.19 14.60
N TYR A 29 6.14 -59.51 15.33
CA TYR A 29 6.45 -58.08 15.04
C TYR A 29 7.12 -57.92 13.68
N SER A 30 6.69 -56.87 12.97
CA SER A 30 7.29 -56.42 11.72
C SER A 30 7.50 -54.92 11.76
N ALA A 31 8.79 -54.50 11.65
CA ALA A 31 9.17 -53.10 11.60
C ALA A 31 8.51 -52.36 10.40
N LYS A 32 8.46 -53.02 9.23
CA LYS A 32 7.79 -52.45 8.05
C LYS A 32 6.30 -52.20 8.28
N HIS A 33 5.60 -53.09 8.98
CA HIS A 33 4.21 -52.93 9.34
C HIS A 33 4.03 -51.79 10.33
N GLY A 34 4.88 -51.72 11.38
CA GLY A 34 4.89 -50.64 12.35
C GLY A 34 5.12 -49.27 11.72
N GLU A 35 6.04 -49.18 10.78
CA GLU A 35 6.28 -47.94 10.02
C GLU A 35 5.10 -47.55 9.14
N ALA A 36 4.49 -48.48 8.42
CA ALA A 36 3.30 -48.22 7.59
C ALA A 36 2.13 -47.68 8.44
N ILE A 37 1.84 -48.32 9.58
CA ILE A 37 0.81 -47.85 10.52
C ILE A 37 1.17 -46.48 11.11
N TYR A 38 2.44 -46.24 11.46
CA TYR A 38 2.88 -44.93 11.96
C TYR A 38 2.67 -43.84 10.90
N ARG A 39 3.08 -44.09 9.66
CA ARG A 39 2.89 -43.12 8.55
C ARG A 39 1.40 -42.87 8.31
N SER A 40 0.56 -43.89 8.28
CA SER A 40 -0.89 -43.76 8.12
C SER A 40 -1.51 -42.94 9.25
N ASN A 41 -1.13 -43.21 10.50
CA ASN A 41 -1.63 -42.45 11.65
C ASN A 41 -1.15 -41.00 11.63
N ARG A 42 0.08 -40.73 11.20
CA ARG A 42 0.60 -39.36 11.03
C ARG A 42 -0.15 -38.59 9.96
N LEU A 43 -0.52 -39.23 8.85
CA LEU A 43 -1.36 -38.60 7.81
C LEU A 43 -2.75 -38.27 8.35
N ARG A 44 -3.37 -39.16 9.12
CA ARG A 44 -4.69 -38.94 9.74
C ARG A 44 -4.67 -37.90 10.85
N SER A 45 -3.53 -37.74 11.56
CA SER A 45 -3.39 -36.76 12.64
C SER A 45 -3.04 -35.36 12.18
N ARG A 46 -2.73 -35.16 10.88
CA ARG A 46 -2.50 -33.84 10.30
C ARG A 46 -3.84 -33.12 10.17
N LYS A 47 -3.91 -31.89 10.69
CA LYS A 47 -5.05 -31.01 10.36
C LYS A 47 -5.08 -30.82 8.85
N PRO A 48 -6.27 -30.80 8.21
CA PRO A 48 -6.41 -30.45 6.81
C PRO A 48 -5.71 -29.14 6.52
N HIS A 49 -5.13 -29.02 5.32
CA HIS A 49 -4.48 -27.78 4.93
C HIS A 49 -5.49 -26.64 4.95
N LYS A 50 -5.20 -25.59 5.70
CA LYS A 50 -6.18 -24.53 5.98
C LYS A 50 -6.68 -23.83 4.72
N LEU A 51 -5.87 -23.78 3.64
CA LEU A 51 -6.30 -23.22 2.36
C LEU A 51 -7.48 -23.95 1.72
N LEU A 52 -7.68 -25.24 2.01
CA LEU A 52 -8.79 -26.01 1.41
C LEU A 52 -10.17 -25.46 1.79
N SER A 53 -10.28 -24.84 2.99
CA SER A 53 -11.51 -24.19 3.44
C SER A 53 -11.59 -22.70 3.11
N CYS A 54 -10.56 -22.13 2.46
CA CYS A 54 -10.42 -20.70 2.23
C CYS A 54 -10.43 -20.34 0.73
N GLY A 55 -11.00 -21.19 -0.13
CA GLY A 55 -10.91 -21.05 -1.58
C GLY A 55 -11.45 -19.72 -2.10
N ALA A 56 -12.61 -19.28 -1.63
CA ALA A 56 -13.20 -17.99 -2.00
C ALA A 56 -12.29 -16.81 -1.62
N PHE A 57 -11.78 -16.81 -0.39
CA PHE A 57 -10.83 -15.79 0.07
C PHE A 57 -9.54 -15.78 -0.77
N VAL A 58 -8.97 -16.96 -1.05
CA VAL A 58 -7.73 -17.07 -1.86
C VAL A 58 -7.95 -16.56 -3.29
N SER A 59 -9.09 -16.89 -3.91
CA SER A 59 -9.44 -16.40 -5.25
C SER A 59 -9.61 -14.89 -5.26
N TRP A 60 -10.27 -14.32 -4.26
CA TRP A 60 -10.42 -12.88 -4.10
C TRP A 60 -9.06 -12.20 -3.90
N VAL A 61 -8.18 -12.74 -3.03
CA VAL A 61 -6.81 -12.23 -2.84
C VAL A 61 -6.05 -12.22 -4.17
N ALA A 62 -6.17 -13.28 -4.96
CA ALA A 62 -5.49 -13.36 -6.27
C ALA A 62 -5.97 -12.27 -7.24
N ALA A 63 -7.28 -11.99 -7.27
CA ALA A 63 -7.84 -10.89 -8.06
C ALA A 63 -7.28 -9.53 -7.60
N GLN A 64 -7.32 -9.22 -6.29
CA GLN A 64 -6.81 -7.96 -5.76
C GLN A 64 -5.32 -7.75 -6.07
N VAL A 65 -4.50 -8.80 -5.98
CA VAL A 65 -3.07 -8.72 -6.31
C VAL A 65 -2.85 -8.45 -7.81
N ARG A 66 -3.59 -9.11 -8.70
CA ARG A 66 -3.41 -8.98 -10.15
C ARG A 66 -3.95 -7.69 -10.70
N GLU A 67 -5.16 -7.34 -10.33
CA GLU A 67 -5.90 -6.19 -10.88
C GLU A 67 -5.46 -4.89 -10.22
N HIS A 68 -5.40 -4.85 -8.89
CA HIS A 68 -5.18 -3.63 -8.12
C HIS A 68 -3.78 -3.53 -7.48
N LYS A 69 -2.93 -4.52 -7.68
CA LYS A 69 -1.56 -4.55 -7.11
C LYS A 69 -1.55 -4.42 -5.58
N TRP A 70 -2.54 -4.97 -4.90
CA TRP A 70 -2.56 -4.99 -3.43
C TRP A 70 -1.52 -5.96 -2.89
N SER A 71 -0.98 -5.65 -1.71
CA SER A 71 -0.15 -6.61 -0.98
C SER A 71 -1.03 -7.64 -0.26
N LEU A 72 -0.47 -8.82 0.04
CA LEU A 72 -1.19 -9.85 0.81
C LEU A 72 -1.62 -9.35 2.20
N ASP A 73 -0.86 -8.41 2.79
CA ASP A 73 -1.21 -7.77 4.05
C ASP A 73 -2.42 -6.84 3.90
N ALA A 74 -2.46 -6.04 2.83
CA ALA A 74 -3.59 -5.18 2.50
C ALA A 74 -4.87 -6.01 2.28
N CYS A 75 -4.79 -7.09 1.51
CA CYS A 75 -5.93 -7.99 1.28
C CYS A 75 -6.49 -8.55 2.59
N THR A 76 -5.62 -9.11 3.44
CA THR A 76 -6.04 -9.71 4.72
C THR A 76 -6.65 -8.66 5.66
N GLY A 77 -6.02 -7.49 5.74
CA GLY A 77 -6.47 -6.42 6.63
C GLY A 77 -7.79 -5.80 6.19
N TYR A 78 -7.93 -5.52 4.90
CA TYR A 78 -9.16 -4.98 4.32
C TYR A 78 -10.34 -5.96 4.47
N ALA A 79 -10.12 -7.23 4.13
CA ALA A 79 -11.15 -8.25 4.27
C ALA A 79 -11.64 -8.39 5.72
N LYS A 80 -10.74 -8.26 6.71
CA LYS A 80 -11.11 -8.25 8.14
C LYS A 80 -11.88 -6.99 8.52
N ARG A 81 -11.41 -5.81 8.08
CA ARG A 81 -12.05 -4.54 8.39
C ARG A 81 -13.50 -4.50 7.92
N HIS A 82 -13.75 -4.97 6.69
CA HIS A 82 -15.06 -4.96 6.06
C HIS A 82 -15.85 -6.26 6.25
N SER A 83 -15.32 -7.21 7.05
CA SER A 83 -15.98 -8.51 7.32
C SER A 83 -16.41 -9.25 6.05
N LEU A 84 -15.57 -9.23 5.00
CA LEU A 84 -15.89 -9.78 3.68
C LEU A 84 -16.02 -11.31 3.69
N PHE A 85 -15.34 -11.97 4.61
CA PHE A 85 -15.36 -13.43 4.76
C PHE A 85 -15.45 -13.83 6.22
N PRO A 86 -16.09 -14.97 6.54
CA PRO A 86 -16.05 -15.54 7.87
C PRO A 86 -14.61 -15.82 8.32
N GLY A 87 -14.31 -15.59 9.61
CA GLY A 87 -12.93 -15.73 10.10
C GLY A 87 -12.32 -17.14 9.96
N HIS A 88 -13.17 -18.19 9.88
CA HIS A 88 -12.73 -19.56 9.64
C HIS A 88 -12.42 -19.85 8.16
N GLU A 89 -12.92 -19.03 7.24
CA GLU A 89 -12.66 -19.09 5.80
C GLU A 89 -11.51 -18.17 5.37
N MET A 90 -10.79 -17.56 6.31
CA MET A 90 -9.64 -16.71 6.05
C MET A 90 -8.38 -17.30 6.66
N VAL A 91 -7.26 -16.99 6.03
CA VAL A 91 -5.92 -17.21 6.61
C VAL A 91 -5.25 -15.87 6.94
N CYS A 92 -4.29 -15.90 7.86
CA CYS A 92 -3.53 -14.69 8.20
C CYS A 92 -2.49 -14.35 7.11
N THR A 93 -2.05 -13.10 7.11
CA THR A 93 -1.03 -12.58 6.19
C THR A 93 0.22 -13.47 6.13
N HIS A 94 0.74 -13.92 7.28
CA HIS A 94 1.92 -14.79 7.32
C HIS A 94 1.68 -16.13 6.60
N THR A 95 0.50 -16.72 6.75
CA THR A 95 0.14 -17.95 6.01
C THR A 95 0.10 -17.68 4.51
N LEU A 96 -0.50 -16.58 4.06
CA LEU A 96 -0.54 -16.24 2.63
C LEU A 96 0.89 -16.09 2.05
N TYR A 97 1.80 -15.42 2.74
CA TYR A 97 3.18 -15.31 2.27
C TYR A 97 3.88 -16.67 2.21
N ASN A 98 3.73 -17.51 3.24
CA ASN A 98 4.31 -18.86 3.23
C ASN A 98 3.78 -19.71 2.08
N GLU A 99 2.47 -19.63 1.82
CA GLU A 99 1.84 -20.39 0.74
C GLU A 99 2.20 -19.82 -0.65
N ALA A 100 2.42 -18.52 -0.76
CA ALA A 100 2.97 -17.91 -1.98
C ALA A 100 4.39 -18.42 -2.26
N TRP A 101 5.26 -18.49 -1.22
CA TRP A 101 6.61 -19.04 -1.33
C TRP A 101 6.61 -20.53 -1.67
N ALA A 102 5.63 -21.28 -1.17
CA ALA A 102 5.45 -22.71 -1.47
C ALA A 102 4.77 -22.98 -2.83
N ALA A 103 4.45 -21.93 -3.59
CA ALA A 103 3.70 -22.01 -4.87
C ALA A 103 2.33 -22.69 -4.73
N ASN A 104 1.69 -22.60 -3.58
CA ASN A 104 0.36 -23.17 -3.31
C ASN A 104 -0.78 -22.17 -3.55
N LEU A 105 -0.47 -20.92 -3.89
CA LEU A 105 -1.45 -19.91 -4.26
C LEU A 105 -1.56 -19.79 -5.79
N PRO A 106 -2.71 -19.34 -6.31
CA PRO A 106 -2.88 -19.11 -7.75
C PRO A 106 -2.09 -17.88 -8.26
N ILE A 107 -1.27 -17.24 -7.42
CA ILE A 107 -0.42 -16.10 -7.73
C ILE A 107 1.04 -16.45 -7.46
N GLY A 108 1.93 -16.00 -8.37
CA GLY A 108 3.37 -16.12 -8.19
C GLY A 108 3.95 -14.99 -7.33
N ILE A 109 5.12 -15.25 -6.71
CA ILE A 109 5.84 -14.25 -5.90
C ILE A 109 6.14 -12.99 -6.73
N MET A 110 6.43 -13.14 -8.02
CA MET A 110 6.74 -12.03 -8.92
C MET A 110 5.55 -11.13 -9.22
N GLU A 111 4.32 -11.59 -8.97
CA GLU A 111 3.10 -10.78 -9.09
C GLU A 111 2.89 -9.86 -7.86
N LEU A 112 3.59 -10.15 -6.74
CA LEU A 112 3.46 -9.36 -5.52
C LEU A 112 4.11 -7.98 -5.68
N PRO A 113 3.46 -6.91 -5.18
CA PRO A 113 4.06 -5.58 -5.14
C PRO A 113 5.40 -5.63 -4.38
N GLU A 114 6.40 -4.94 -4.91
CA GLU A 114 7.74 -4.81 -4.28
C GLU A 114 8.61 -6.09 -4.28
N ALA A 115 8.17 -7.19 -4.89
CA ALA A 115 8.97 -8.43 -4.96
C ALA A 115 10.37 -8.23 -5.58
N VAL A 116 10.56 -7.21 -6.41
CA VAL A 116 11.79 -6.95 -7.20
C VAL A 116 12.38 -5.57 -6.91
N LYS A 117 12.17 -4.98 -5.75
CA LYS A 117 12.80 -3.68 -5.43
C LYS A 117 14.31 -3.83 -5.25
N ARG A 118 15.08 -3.21 -6.14
CA ARG A 118 16.53 -3.02 -5.93
C ARG A 118 16.77 -1.97 -4.85
N LYS A 119 17.67 -2.26 -3.89
CA LYS A 119 18.19 -1.25 -2.97
C LYS A 119 18.98 -0.21 -3.78
N HIS A 120 18.52 1.03 -3.80
CA HIS A 120 19.27 2.15 -4.34
C HIS A 120 20.27 2.64 -3.27
N THR A 121 21.56 2.58 -3.59
CA THR A 121 22.59 3.32 -2.84
C THR A 121 22.51 4.79 -3.29
N GLN A 122 22.10 5.69 -2.40
CA GLN A 122 22.12 7.11 -2.68
C GLN A 122 23.52 7.67 -2.42
N SER A 123 24.09 8.29 -3.41
CA SER A 123 25.16 9.27 -3.23
C SER A 123 24.63 10.64 -3.65
N ALA A 124 24.27 11.47 -2.68
CA ALA A 124 23.90 12.85 -2.93
C ALA A 124 25.09 13.75 -2.65
N LYS A 125 25.52 14.51 -3.64
CA LYS A 125 26.45 15.65 -3.45
C LYS A 125 25.62 16.88 -3.09
N PRO A 126 25.94 17.64 -2.02
CA PRO A 126 25.26 18.88 -1.69
C PRO A 126 25.52 19.92 -2.81
N ARG A 127 24.47 20.59 -3.25
CA ARG A 127 24.53 21.72 -4.17
C ARG A 127 24.09 22.98 -3.42
N GLY A 128 24.71 24.11 -3.75
CA GLY A 128 24.63 25.36 -3.01
C GLY A 128 23.22 25.98 -2.86
N ASN A 129 23.12 26.97 -1.99
CA ASN A 129 21.92 27.65 -1.52
C ASN A 129 21.02 28.15 -2.66
N LYS A 130 19.73 27.74 -2.60
CA LYS A 130 18.67 28.33 -3.42
C LYS A 130 17.90 29.37 -2.60
N LYS A 131 17.37 30.39 -3.28
CA LYS A 131 16.51 31.42 -2.74
C LYS A 131 15.19 30.80 -2.27
N ASN A 132 14.69 31.19 -1.11
CA ASN A 132 13.37 30.78 -0.62
C ASN A 132 12.29 31.66 -1.28
N PHE A 133 11.23 31.05 -1.81
CA PHE A 133 10.15 31.76 -2.52
C PHE A 133 9.02 32.25 -1.60
N GLY A 134 8.99 31.84 -0.31
CA GLY A 134 7.93 32.25 0.60
C GLY A 134 8.19 31.83 2.05
N LYS A 135 7.13 31.55 2.81
CA LYS A 135 7.20 31.16 4.23
C LYS A 135 7.96 29.84 4.40
N SER A 136 8.93 29.79 5.35
CA SER A 136 9.64 28.57 5.67
C SER A 136 8.71 27.50 6.24
N ILE A 137 9.01 26.21 5.96
CA ILE A 137 8.36 25.06 6.57
C ILE A 137 8.41 25.09 8.11
N ASP A 138 9.38 25.78 8.70
CA ASP A 138 9.50 25.94 10.16
C ASP A 138 8.31 26.67 10.77
N LEU A 139 7.62 27.51 10.00
CA LEU A 139 6.44 28.25 10.40
C LEU A 139 5.13 27.45 10.22
N ARG A 140 5.23 26.24 9.64
CA ARG A 140 4.07 25.39 9.41
C ARG A 140 3.47 24.93 10.74
N PRO A 141 2.13 24.98 10.90
CA PRO A 141 1.46 24.48 12.10
C PRO A 141 1.87 23.05 12.45
N GLU A 142 2.14 22.80 13.72
CA GLU A 142 2.58 21.47 14.19
C GLU A 142 1.55 20.37 13.90
N ILE A 143 0.25 20.72 13.93
CA ILE A 143 -0.85 19.81 13.59
C ILE A 143 -0.71 19.21 12.18
N ALA A 144 -0.19 19.98 11.22
CA ALA A 144 0.11 19.51 9.87
C ALA A 144 1.26 18.48 9.88
N SER A 145 2.21 18.60 10.82
CA SER A 145 3.32 17.65 10.97
C SER A 145 2.88 16.36 11.67
N GLN A 146 2.00 16.47 12.67
CA GLN A 146 1.44 15.36 13.43
C GLN A 146 0.43 14.52 12.63
N ARG A 147 -0.13 15.06 11.53
CA ARG A 147 -1.12 14.38 10.67
C ARG A 147 -2.40 13.99 11.41
N THR A 148 -2.81 14.81 12.33
CA THR A 148 -4.01 14.57 13.15
C THR A 148 -5.25 15.22 12.56
N GLU A 149 -5.06 16.20 11.68
CA GLU A 149 -6.12 16.94 10.97
C GLU A 149 -6.00 16.76 9.46
N GLU A 150 -7.13 16.78 8.76
CA GLU A 150 -7.20 16.78 7.29
C GLU A 150 -7.03 18.19 6.73
N GLY A 151 -6.69 18.26 5.43
CA GLY A 151 -6.54 19.51 4.71
C GLY A 151 -5.09 20.03 4.65
N HIS A 152 -4.13 19.23 5.07
CA HIS A 152 -2.71 19.57 5.01
C HIS A 152 -2.03 18.78 3.89
N TRP A 153 -1.52 19.48 2.88
CA TRP A 153 -1.02 18.89 1.65
C TRP A 153 0.48 19.07 1.45
N GLU A 154 1.07 18.15 0.71
CA GLU A 154 2.43 18.26 0.18
C GLU A 154 2.37 18.22 -1.35
N GLY A 155 2.90 19.26 -2.01
CA GLY A 155 2.96 19.36 -3.46
C GLY A 155 4.35 19.05 -4.03
N ASP A 156 4.40 18.37 -5.20
CA ASP A 156 5.66 18.04 -5.89
C ASP A 156 5.44 17.88 -7.40
N THR A 157 6.53 17.80 -8.16
CA THR A 157 6.48 17.48 -9.58
C THR A 157 7.21 16.20 -9.90
N VAL A 158 6.54 15.28 -10.60
CA VAL A 158 7.09 14.00 -11.04
C VAL A 158 7.53 14.11 -12.48
N VAL A 159 8.87 14.19 -12.70
CA VAL A 159 9.48 14.38 -14.03
C VAL A 159 9.77 13.04 -14.70
N GLY A 160 9.37 12.86 -15.94
CA GLY A 160 9.69 11.69 -16.76
C GLY A 160 11.11 11.71 -17.30
N LYS A 161 11.28 12.12 -18.51
CA LYS A 161 12.60 12.41 -19.12
C LYS A 161 13.20 13.67 -18.54
N ARG A 162 14.51 13.66 -18.31
CA ARG A 162 15.24 14.84 -17.83
C ARG A 162 15.63 15.83 -18.93
N ALA A 163 15.55 15.44 -20.19
CA ALA A 163 15.95 16.25 -21.32
C ALA A 163 14.74 16.73 -22.12
N GLY A 164 14.68 18.02 -22.44
CA GLY A 164 13.69 18.62 -23.30
C GLY A 164 12.50 19.27 -22.57
N LYS A 165 11.55 19.75 -23.35
CA LYS A 165 10.26 20.30 -22.90
C LYS A 165 9.26 19.15 -22.81
N ASP A 166 9.40 18.27 -21.82
CA ASP A 166 8.47 17.16 -21.59
C ASP A 166 7.36 17.61 -20.64
N ALA A 167 6.16 17.05 -20.79
CA ALA A 167 5.12 17.17 -19.80
C ALA A 167 5.61 16.61 -18.47
N VAL A 168 5.04 17.05 -17.37
CA VAL A 168 5.31 16.55 -16.02
C VAL A 168 4.01 16.29 -15.28
N VAL A 169 4.07 15.50 -14.22
CA VAL A 169 2.92 15.31 -13.35
C VAL A 169 3.10 16.21 -12.12
N PHE A 170 2.16 17.13 -11.90
CA PHE A 170 2.01 17.81 -10.63
C PHE A 170 1.22 16.93 -9.69
N SER A 171 1.72 16.71 -8.50
CA SER A 171 1.08 15.85 -7.48
C SER A 171 0.82 16.59 -6.19
N LEU A 172 -0.30 16.28 -5.58
CA LEU A 172 -0.69 16.74 -4.25
C LEU A 172 -0.99 15.53 -3.38
N LEU A 173 -0.42 15.48 -2.19
CA LEU A 173 -0.64 14.42 -1.21
C LEU A 173 -1.24 15.01 0.07
N GLU A 174 -2.44 14.58 0.43
CA GLU A 174 -3.06 14.89 1.72
C GLU A 174 -2.36 14.07 2.81
N LYS A 175 -1.96 14.73 3.90
CA LYS A 175 -1.02 14.13 4.88
C LYS A 175 -1.65 13.11 5.82
N LYS A 176 -2.93 13.25 6.18
CA LYS A 176 -3.63 12.39 7.11
C LYS A 176 -4.28 11.19 6.43
N THR A 177 -5.07 11.44 5.38
CA THR A 177 -5.77 10.41 4.62
C THR A 177 -4.86 9.68 3.64
N GLU A 178 -3.73 10.29 3.28
CA GLU A 178 -2.81 9.86 2.22
C GLU A 178 -3.45 9.86 0.83
N ASN A 179 -4.53 10.63 0.63
CA ASN A 179 -5.10 10.83 -0.69
C ASN A 179 -4.08 11.51 -1.60
N TYR A 180 -3.92 10.97 -2.79
CA TYR A 180 -2.93 11.40 -3.77
C TYR A 180 -3.62 11.86 -5.04
N MET A 181 -3.49 13.15 -5.37
CA MET A 181 -3.97 13.74 -6.62
C MET A 181 -2.79 13.87 -7.59
N ALA A 182 -3.03 13.64 -8.88
CA ALA A 182 -2.01 13.73 -9.92
C ALA A 182 -2.58 14.39 -11.17
N PHE A 183 -1.90 15.43 -11.67
CA PHE A 183 -2.31 16.22 -12.83
C PHE A 183 -1.21 16.22 -13.88
N LEU A 184 -1.52 15.81 -15.10
CA LEU A 184 -0.60 15.96 -16.23
C LEU A 184 -0.58 17.42 -16.65
N ILE A 185 0.56 18.09 -16.51
CA ILE A 185 0.76 19.50 -16.89
C ILE A 185 1.78 19.61 -18.03
N PRO A 186 1.65 20.60 -18.92
CA PRO A 186 2.42 20.67 -20.16
C PRO A 186 3.94 20.86 -19.98
N GLY A 187 4.37 21.24 -18.78
CA GLY A 187 5.79 21.42 -18.48
C GLY A 187 6.05 21.76 -17.03
N LYS A 188 7.31 21.73 -16.63
CA LYS A 188 7.76 22.09 -15.28
C LYS A 188 7.90 23.62 -15.13
N THR A 189 6.77 24.33 -15.22
CA THR A 189 6.70 25.80 -15.11
C THR A 189 5.74 26.26 -14.04
N SER A 190 5.91 27.46 -13.55
CA SER A 190 5.04 28.04 -12.52
C SER A 190 3.62 28.25 -13.05
N GLU A 191 3.49 28.69 -14.29
CA GLU A 191 2.19 28.91 -14.93
C GLU A 191 1.39 27.59 -15.03
N ALA A 192 2.06 26.47 -15.39
CA ALA A 192 1.40 25.18 -15.54
C ALA A 192 0.93 24.63 -14.18
N VAL A 193 1.73 24.81 -13.13
CA VAL A 193 1.36 24.42 -11.76
C VAL A 193 0.21 25.26 -11.25
N MET A 194 0.27 26.60 -11.46
CA MET A 194 -0.81 27.51 -11.05
C MET A 194 -2.09 27.28 -11.82
N ALA A 195 -2.04 26.90 -13.10
CA ALA A 195 -3.23 26.52 -13.87
C ALA A 195 -3.91 25.28 -13.27
N ALA A 196 -3.16 24.27 -12.84
CA ALA A 196 -3.71 23.09 -12.15
C ALA A 196 -4.32 23.47 -10.79
N MET A 197 -3.72 24.37 -10.03
CA MET A 197 -4.27 24.87 -8.78
C MET A 197 -5.55 25.70 -8.99
N GLN A 198 -5.61 26.47 -10.07
CA GLN A 198 -6.81 27.23 -10.45
C GLN A 198 -7.99 26.30 -10.78
N MET A 199 -7.75 25.19 -11.49
CA MET A 199 -8.77 24.17 -11.74
C MET A 199 -9.33 23.61 -10.43
N LEU A 200 -8.46 23.28 -9.47
CA LEU A 200 -8.89 22.83 -8.14
C LEU A 200 -9.68 23.93 -7.39
N LYS A 201 -9.25 25.19 -7.52
CA LYS A 201 -9.97 26.32 -6.91
C LYS A 201 -11.37 26.46 -7.46
N GLU A 202 -11.55 26.24 -8.76
CA GLU A 202 -12.86 26.28 -9.43
C GLU A 202 -13.73 25.08 -9.02
N GLU A 203 -13.13 23.88 -8.93
CA GLU A 203 -13.82 22.64 -8.53
C GLU A 203 -14.37 22.72 -7.09
N TYR A 204 -13.53 23.13 -6.14
CA TYR A 204 -13.91 23.20 -4.72
C TYR A 204 -14.61 24.52 -4.34
N GLY A 205 -14.56 25.55 -5.19
CA GLY A 205 -15.24 26.82 -5.02
C GLY A 205 -14.93 27.48 -3.67
N ASN A 206 -15.97 27.83 -2.92
CA ASN A 206 -15.88 28.45 -1.59
C ASN A 206 -15.32 27.51 -0.50
N ARG A 207 -15.22 26.21 -0.79
CA ARG A 207 -14.68 25.21 0.15
C ARG A 207 -13.19 24.94 -0.03
N PHE A 208 -12.57 25.56 -1.03
CA PHE A 208 -11.16 25.35 -1.33
C PHE A 208 -10.27 25.50 -0.10
N ALA A 209 -10.41 26.58 0.68
CA ALA A 209 -9.61 26.81 1.89
C ALA A 209 -9.89 25.80 3.02
N GLN A 210 -11.05 25.13 3.01
CA GLN A 210 -11.37 24.09 3.99
C GLN A 210 -10.72 22.76 3.61
N VAL A 211 -10.64 22.46 2.29
CA VAL A 211 -9.99 21.27 1.76
C VAL A 211 -8.48 21.44 1.70
N PHE A 212 -7.99 22.63 1.35
CA PHE A 212 -6.57 22.97 1.22
C PHE A 212 -6.18 24.02 2.27
N LYS A 213 -6.12 23.62 3.55
CA LYS A 213 -5.75 24.52 4.67
C LYS A 213 -4.31 24.97 4.55
N THR A 214 -3.40 24.02 4.34
CA THR A 214 -1.99 24.31 4.11
C THR A 214 -1.44 23.46 2.96
N ILE A 215 -0.53 24.04 2.18
CA ILE A 215 0.19 23.28 1.15
C ILE A 215 1.70 23.53 1.35
N THR A 216 2.47 22.46 1.45
CA THR A 216 3.94 22.52 1.54
C THR A 216 4.55 22.05 0.24
N VAL A 217 5.37 22.90 -0.38
CA VAL A 217 6.07 22.61 -1.64
C VAL A 217 7.60 22.71 -1.47
N ASP A 218 8.38 22.28 -2.46
CA ASP A 218 9.81 22.56 -2.46
C ASP A 218 10.13 23.96 -3.04
N ASN A 219 11.41 24.34 -2.99
CA ASN A 219 11.89 25.59 -3.59
C ASN A 219 12.26 25.39 -5.08
N GLY A 220 11.47 24.63 -5.83
CA GLY A 220 11.58 24.52 -7.29
C GLY A 220 11.10 25.79 -8.00
N ALA A 221 11.69 26.12 -9.14
CA ALA A 221 11.26 27.29 -9.94
C ALA A 221 9.79 27.20 -10.38
N GLU A 222 9.26 25.98 -10.50
CA GLU A 222 7.86 25.70 -10.81
C GLU A 222 6.88 26.10 -9.71
N PHE A 223 7.38 26.39 -8.50
CA PHE A 223 6.58 26.85 -7.37
C PHE A 223 6.82 28.34 -7.04
N ALA A 224 7.49 29.09 -7.94
CA ALA A 224 7.82 30.49 -7.67
C ALA A 224 6.59 31.36 -7.37
N ASP A 225 5.49 31.13 -8.07
CA ASP A 225 4.22 31.87 -7.91
C ASP A 225 3.24 31.20 -6.95
N PHE A 226 3.60 30.09 -6.34
CA PHE A 226 2.67 29.25 -5.56
C PHE A 226 2.08 29.97 -4.33
N ALA A 227 2.79 30.97 -3.81
CA ALA A 227 2.31 31.85 -2.74
C ALA A 227 1.01 32.60 -3.11
N GLN A 228 0.67 32.72 -4.42
CA GLN A 228 -0.61 33.32 -4.84
C GLN A 228 -1.82 32.54 -4.30
N CYS A 229 -1.69 31.24 -4.01
CA CYS A 229 -2.76 30.43 -3.40
C CYS A 229 -3.17 30.98 -2.02
N GLU A 230 -2.33 31.77 -1.35
CA GLU A 230 -2.68 32.40 -0.06
C GLU A 230 -3.86 33.39 -0.20
N SER A 231 -4.02 34.01 -1.36
CA SER A 231 -5.19 34.86 -1.66
C SER A 231 -6.51 34.08 -1.68
N TRP A 232 -6.47 32.75 -1.78
CA TRP A 232 -7.62 31.86 -1.78
C TRP A 232 -7.92 31.28 -0.37
N GLY A 233 -7.17 31.72 0.65
CA GLY A 233 -7.35 31.30 2.04
C GLY A 233 -6.54 30.05 2.43
N THR A 234 -5.59 29.62 1.60
CA THR A 234 -4.67 28.51 1.87
C THR A 234 -3.34 29.06 2.37
N GLU A 235 -2.75 28.48 3.39
CA GLU A 235 -1.37 28.83 3.80
C GLU A 235 -0.34 28.01 3.02
N VAL A 236 0.68 28.67 2.48
CA VAL A 236 1.74 28.04 1.69
C VAL A 236 3.07 28.05 2.42
N PHE A 237 3.73 26.89 2.47
CA PHE A 237 5.04 26.72 3.09
C PHE A 237 6.03 26.13 2.13
N PHE A 238 7.29 26.55 2.22
CA PHE A 238 8.39 26.08 1.39
C PHE A 238 9.37 25.27 2.22
N ALA A 239 9.64 24.02 1.79
CA ALA A 239 10.64 23.17 2.40
C ALA A 239 12.05 23.75 2.18
N HIS A 240 12.99 23.42 3.06
CA HIS A 240 14.37 23.85 2.87
C HIS A 240 14.98 23.24 1.60
N PRO A 241 15.87 23.93 0.94
CA PRO A 241 16.58 23.39 -0.20
C PRO A 241 17.34 22.11 0.13
N TYR A 242 17.19 21.06 -0.68
CA TYR A 242 17.86 19.75 -0.52
C TYR A 242 17.46 18.92 0.71
N THR A 243 16.36 19.24 1.36
CA THR A 243 15.86 18.55 2.56
C THR A 243 14.67 17.63 2.22
N SER A 244 14.88 16.66 1.34
CA SER A 244 13.83 15.72 0.93
C SER A 244 13.22 14.96 2.13
N TRP A 245 13.98 14.79 3.21
CA TRP A 245 13.50 14.18 4.46
C TRP A 245 12.39 14.98 5.19
N GLU A 246 12.17 16.25 4.84
CA GLU A 246 11.07 17.06 5.38
C GLU A 246 9.71 16.66 4.76
N ARG A 247 9.73 15.98 3.60
CA ARG A 247 8.54 15.52 2.86
C ARG A 247 8.60 14.01 2.54
N PRO A 248 8.84 13.14 3.52
CA PRO A 248 9.09 11.71 3.30
C PRO A 248 7.86 10.97 2.75
N GLN A 249 6.64 11.48 3.03
CA GLN A 249 5.41 10.90 2.51
C GLN A 249 5.29 11.11 1.01
N ASN A 250 5.57 12.31 0.55
CA ASN A 250 5.49 12.65 -0.88
C ASN A 250 6.49 11.84 -1.70
N GLU A 251 7.75 11.72 -1.25
CA GLU A 251 8.74 10.86 -1.91
C GLU A 251 8.27 9.41 -2.01
N ARG A 252 7.65 8.89 -0.94
CA ARG A 252 7.11 7.53 -0.93
C ARG A 252 5.97 7.36 -1.95
N HIS A 253 5.02 8.31 -1.99
CA HIS A 253 3.87 8.23 -2.90
C HIS A 253 4.28 8.42 -4.36
N ASN A 254 5.18 9.35 -4.63
CA ASN A 254 5.81 9.48 -5.95
C ASN A 254 6.55 8.19 -6.35
N GLY A 255 7.18 7.50 -5.38
CA GLY A 255 7.77 6.18 -5.59
C GLY A 255 6.75 5.09 -5.92
N LEU A 256 5.56 5.10 -5.31
CA LEU A 256 4.46 4.17 -5.63
C LEU A 256 3.86 4.49 -7.01
N PHE A 257 3.67 5.78 -7.32
CA PHE A 257 3.19 6.25 -8.62
C PHE A 257 4.11 5.81 -9.77
N ARG A 258 5.41 5.69 -9.50
CA ARG A 258 6.42 5.19 -10.47
C ARG A 258 6.20 3.74 -10.91
N ALA A 259 5.35 2.98 -10.25
CA ALA A 259 4.93 1.65 -10.74
C ALA A 259 4.06 1.75 -12.00
N PHE A 260 3.34 2.86 -12.17
CA PHE A 260 2.49 3.14 -13.35
C PHE A 260 3.24 3.95 -14.40
N VAL A 261 4.06 4.89 -13.96
CA VAL A 261 4.83 5.80 -14.82
C VAL A 261 6.32 5.65 -14.51
N PRO A 262 7.03 4.73 -15.17
CA PRO A 262 8.43 4.44 -14.90
C PRO A 262 9.34 5.65 -15.08
N LYS A 263 10.37 5.73 -14.25
CA LYS A 263 11.37 6.80 -14.34
C LYS A 263 12.10 6.75 -15.69
N GLY A 264 12.21 7.92 -16.35
CA GLY A 264 12.87 8.04 -17.65
C GLY A 264 11.93 7.86 -18.85
N ALA A 265 10.69 7.42 -18.66
CA ALA A 265 9.67 7.46 -19.70
C ALA A 265 9.23 8.91 -19.95
N SER A 266 8.93 9.28 -21.19
CA SER A 266 8.35 10.58 -21.50
C SER A 266 6.92 10.65 -20.98
N MET A 267 6.55 11.75 -20.32
CA MET A 267 5.18 11.97 -19.84
C MET A 267 4.18 12.20 -20.98
N GLN A 268 4.64 12.60 -22.15
CA GLN A 268 3.83 12.75 -23.36
C GLN A 268 3.25 11.42 -23.87
N ASN A 269 3.78 10.28 -23.41
CA ASN A 269 3.27 8.96 -23.77
C ASN A 269 2.00 8.56 -22.97
N TYR A 270 1.60 9.38 -22.00
CA TYR A 270 0.47 9.11 -21.12
C TYR A 270 -0.61 10.19 -21.30
N SER A 271 -1.87 9.77 -21.32
CA SER A 271 -2.98 10.71 -21.32
C SER A 271 -3.25 11.24 -19.89
N ALA A 272 -3.99 12.34 -19.79
CA ALA A 272 -4.42 12.87 -18.49
C ALA A 272 -5.29 11.86 -17.73
N GLU A 273 -6.18 11.15 -18.44
CA GLU A 273 -7.04 10.11 -17.88
C GLU A 273 -6.21 8.95 -17.31
N TYR A 274 -5.13 8.55 -17.98
CA TYR A 274 -4.23 7.50 -17.46
C TYR A 274 -3.56 7.94 -16.16
N ILE A 275 -3.10 9.20 -16.09
CA ILE A 275 -2.46 9.75 -14.89
C ILE A 275 -3.44 9.80 -13.72
N LEU A 276 -4.69 10.22 -13.98
CA LEU A 276 -5.77 10.21 -12.98
C LEU A 276 -6.06 8.78 -12.51
N SER A 277 -6.30 7.85 -13.43
CA SER A 277 -6.53 6.44 -13.10
C SER A 277 -5.39 5.82 -12.28
N ALA A 278 -4.13 6.19 -12.56
CA ALA A 278 -2.99 5.74 -11.75
C ALA A 278 -3.02 6.29 -10.32
N ALA A 279 -3.51 7.52 -10.12
CA ALA A 279 -3.70 8.10 -8.79
C ALA A 279 -4.86 7.40 -8.05
N ASP A 280 -5.98 7.14 -8.74
CA ASP A 280 -7.14 6.43 -8.18
C ASP A 280 -6.75 5.02 -7.74
N GLU A 281 -5.99 4.28 -8.54
CA GLU A 281 -5.44 2.98 -8.17
C GLU A 281 -4.56 3.03 -6.90
N LEU A 282 -3.85 4.12 -6.67
CA LEU A 282 -3.09 4.32 -5.43
C LEU A 282 -4.01 4.63 -4.25
N ASN A 283 -5.08 5.38 -4.48
CA ASN A 283 -6.04 5.77 -3.46
C ASN A 283 -6.97 4.62 -3.06
N ALA A 284 -7.24 3.69 -3.97
CA ALA A 284 -8.01 2.48 -3.72
C ALA A 284 -7.24 1.39 -2.93
N ARG A 285 -5.92 1.58 -2.63
CA ARG A 285 -5.13 0.57 -1.91
C ARG A 285 -5.27 0.70 -0.41
N PRO A 286 -5.73 -0.34 0.30
CA PRO A 286 -5.80 -0.32 1.76
C PRO A 286 -4.42 -0.18 2.40
N ARG A 287 -4.31 0.61 3.45
CA ARG A 287 -3.03 0.89 4.12
C ARG A 287 -3.08 0.53 5.60
N LYS A 288 -2.14 -0.30 6.03
CA LYS A 288 -2.04 -0.76 7.43
C LYS A 288 -2.05 0.41 8.42
N LYS A 289 -1.31 1.49 8.13
CA LYS A 289 -1.25 2.66 9.00
C LYS A 289 -2.56 3.47 9.06
N LEU A 290 -3.45 3.31 8.08
CA LEU A 290 -4.81 3.85 8.07
C LEU A 290 -5.84 2.85 8.64
N GLY A 291 -5.38 1.84 9.39
CA GLY A 291 -6.24 0.77 9.89
C GLY A 291 -6.87 -0.08 8.79
N TYR A 292 -6.18 -0.22 7.67
CA TYR A 292 -6.63 -0.88 6.44
C TYR A 292 -7.83 -0.21 5.74
N ALA A 293 -8.12 1.07 6.06
CA ALA A 293 -8.92 1.90 5.17
C ALA A 293 -8.13 2.25 3.92
N THR A 294 -8.83 2.59 2.85
CA THR A 294 -8.22 3.21 1.67
C THR A 294 -8.09 4.73 1.87
N PRO A 295 -7.11 5.38 1.22
CA PRO A 295 -7.05 6.83 1.17
C PRO A 295 -8.34 7.48 0.67
N GLU A 296 -8.96 6.90 -0.36
CA GLU A 296 -10.23 7.33 -0.95
C GLU A 296 -11.36 7.34 0.10
N GLU A 297 -11.61 6.20 0.80
CA GLU A 297 -12.62 6.12 1.86
C GLU A 297 -12.46 7.21 2.93
N LEU A 298 -11.23 7.50 3.31
CA LEU A 298 -10.97 8.52 4.34
C LEU A 298 -11.12 9.95 3.80
N PHE A 299 -10.72 10.17 2.55
CA PHE A 299 -10.82 11.47 1.92
C PHE A 299 -12.28 11.82 1.61
N ASP A 300 -13.06 10.86 1.11
CA ASP A 300 -14.50 11.03 0.90
C ASP A 300 -15.22 11.36 2.21
N SER A 301 -14.89 10.63 3.29
CA SER A 301 -15.43 10.93 4.61
C SER A 301 -15.02 12.32 5.11
N PHE A 302 -13.86 12.84 4.71
CA PHE A 302 -13.47 14.22 5.00
C PHE A 302 -14.28 15.21 4.18
N LEU A 303 -14.43 14.98 2.87
CA LEU A 303 -15.24 15.84 2.00
C LEU A 303 -16.70 15.89 2.47
N ASP A 304 -17.29 14.75 2.83
CA ASP A 304 -18.65 14.70 3.38
C ASP A 304 -18.81 15.64 4.59
N ARG A 305 -17.83 15.69 5.48
CA ARG A 305 -17.85 16.63 6.62
C ARG A 305 -17.73 18.09 6.18
N VAL A 306 -16.86 18.39 5.21
CA VAL A 306 -16.69 19.74 4.66
C VAL A 306 -17.99 20.22 4.01
N TYR A 307 -18.70 19.33 3.30
CA TYR A 307 -19.94 19.68 2.63
C TYR A 307 -21.18 19.65 3.54
N ALA A 308 -21.17 18.88 4.62
CA ALA A 308 -22.29 18.80 5.57
C ALA A 308 -22.45 20.04 6.48
N VAL A 309 -21.38 20.83 6.66
CA VAL A 309 -21.41 22.01 7.58
C VAL A 309 -22.44 23.06 7.17
N ASP A 310 -22.76 23.18 5.86
CA ASP A 310 -23.75 24.14 5.37
C ASP A 310 -25.20 23.60 5.36
N SER A 311 -25.40 22.34 5.71
CA SER A 311 -26.74 21.70 5.71
C SER A 311 -27.51 21.94 7.01
N LYS A 312 -26.95 22.66 8.00
CA LYS A 312 -27.68 23.07 9.20
C LYS A 312 -28.43 24.37 8.91
N PRO A 313 -29.78 24.35 8.86
CA PRO A 313 -30.54 25.60 8.79
C PRO A 313 -30.28 26.44 10.05
N SER A 314 -30.06 27.71 9.87
CA SER A 314 -29.91 28.74 10.90
C SER A 314 -31.18 28.83 11.74
#